data_0a461b1ec4d88de23437631f154b4060
#
_entry.id   0a461b1ec4d88de23437631f154b4060
#
_cell.length_a   1.000
_cell.length_b   1.000
_cell.length_c   1.000
_cell.angle_alpha   90.00
_cell.angle_beta   90.00
_cell.angle_gamma   90.00
#
_symmetry.space_group_name_H-M   'P 1'
#
loop_
_entity.id
_entity.type
_entity.pdbx_description
1 polymer ?
#
loop_
_entity_poly.entity_id
_entity_poly.type
_entity_poly.pdbx_seq_one_letter_code
_entity_poly.pdbx_strand_id
1 'polypeptide(L)'
;MTELFEAYAIQVLQVVRSKVQAQWLTALSWDQVDRVMGHRPFSLQCTAHNVERAVTRGVARRSLEGLRYAGLDEKSFGKGHDYVSVLHDLEGRRVLEVVPERTREAANTLWAAIPEPQRHAIDAVAMDMWVPYLEATRVAAPQALIVHDKFLCAKELNKAVDLVRRREHRELQAQGEETLTKTRYLWLKNPLNWTDRQRERFQAIKVDALKVGRAWAIKEAFADFWDYRYTTSAHKFFDRWYFWATHSRHPPIIAAAKTLKRHLPGLLAYTKHRITNAAAEGMNAQIQLLKANARGYRNFTQYRIAILFHCGKLDLYPAGRPS
;
A
#
# COMPACT_ATOMS: atom_id res chain seq x y z
N MET A 1 21.13 -28.24 -17.04
CA MET A 1 19.75 -28.40 -16.56
C MET A 1 18.83 -28.29 -17.76
N THR A 2 17.91 -29.21 -17.94
CA THR A 2 16.99 -29.17 -19.08
C THR A 2 15.94 -28.08 -18.85
N GLU A 3 15.49 -27.42 -19.94
CA GLU A 3 14.41 -26.41 -19.87
C GLU A 3 13.13 -26.97 -19.25
N LEU A 4 12.90 -28.28 -19.39
CA LEU A 4 11.78 -29.01 -18.80
C LEU A 4 11.82 -28.98 -17.26
N PHE A 5 12.99 -29.14 -16.68
CA PHE A 5 13.17 -29.09 -15.24
C PHE A 5 13.06 -27.66 -14.70
N GLU A 6 13.59 -26.67 -15.42
CA GLU A 6 13.44 -25.27 -15.04
C GLU A 6 11.95 -24.88 -15.01
N ALA A 7 11.18 -25.28 -16.04
CA ALA A 7 9.74 -25.04 -16.09
C ALA A 7 8.99 -25.71 -14.95
N TYR A 8 9.31 -26.98 -14.61
CA TYR A 8 8.71 -27.69 -13.48
C TYR A 8 9.07 -27.02 -12.15
N ALA A 9 10.34 -26.66 -11.95
CA ALA A 9 10.79 -25.96 -10.74
C ALA A 9 10.06 -24.61 -10.58
N ILE A 10 9.84 -23.85 -11.66
CA ILE A 10 9.07 -22.60 -11.66
C ILE A 10 7.63 -22.87 -11.24
N GLN A 11 6.95 -23.88 -11.82
CA GLN A 11 5.57 -24.24 -11.44
C GLN A 11 5.46 -24.58 -9.95
N VAL A 12 6.34 -25.45 -9.46
CA VAL A 12 6.35 -25.83 -8.04
C VAL A 12 6.56 -24.61 -7.16
N LEU A 13 7.52 -23.74 -7.48
CA LEU A 13 7.83 -22.56 -6.69
C LEU A 13 6.73 -21.49 -6.75
N GLN A 14 5.96 -21.41 -7.81
CA GLN A 14 4.79 -20.51 -7.91
C GLN A 14 3.62 -20.96 -7.01
N VAL A 15 3.42 -22.28 -6.88
CA VAL A 15 2.34 -22.85 -6.06
C VAL A 15 2.71 -22.84 -4.58
N VAL A 16 3.98 -23.10 -4.27
CA VAL A 16 4.47 -23.17 -2.88
C VAL A 16 5.07 -21.86 -2.44
N ARG A 17 4.52 -21.30 -1.37
CA ARG A 17 4.97 -20.04 -0.78
C ARG A 17 6.17 -20.18 0.17
N SER A 18 6.72 -21.41 0.33
CA SER A 18 7.91 -21.68 1.14
C SER A 18 8.72 -22.85 0.59
N LYS A 19 10.04 -22.82 0.79
CA LYS A 19 10.96 -23.92 0.40
C LYS A 19 10.60 -25.27 1.04
N VAL A 20 10.06 -25.24 2.26
CA VAL A 20 9.62 -26.43 3.00
C VAL A 20 8.39 -27.06 2.36
N GLN A 21 7.44 -26.25 1.88
CA GLN A 21 6.28 -26.74 1.12
C GLN A 21 6.68 -27.30 -0.25
N ALA A 22 7.71 -26.74 -0.89
CA ALA A 22 8.24 -27.30 -2.15
C ALA A 22 8.78 -28.71 -1.96
N GLN A 23 9.53 -28.96 -0.89
CA GLN A 23 10.01 -30.30 -0.53
C GLN A 23 8.86 -31.30 -0.27
N TRP A 24 7.78 -30.81 0.35
CA TRP A 24 6.59 -31.64 0.65
C TRP A 24 5.78 -32.03 -0.59
N LEU A 25 5.58 -31.10 -1.51
CA LEU A 25 4.79 -31.32 -2.73
C LEU A 25 5.52 -32.15 -3.79
N THR A 26 6.84 -32.12 -3.81
CA THR A 26 7.60 -32.95 -4.75
C THR A 26 7.71 -34.40 -4.31
N ALA A 27 7.42 -34.74 -3.02
CA ALA A 27 7.59 -36.05 -2.39
C ALA A 27 8.96 -36.71 -2.66
N LEU A 28 9.86 -36.00 -3.31
CA LEU A 28 11.19 -36.44 -3.69
C LEU A 28 12.18 -35.70 -2.77
N SER A 29 13.04 -36.44 -2.11
CA SER A 29 14.24 -35.83 -1.52
C SER A 29 15.04 -35.21 -2.66
N TRP A 30 15.75 -34.12 -2.39
CA TRP A 30 16.61 -33.48 -3.37
C TRP A 30 17.61 -34.46 -4.00
N ASP A 31 18.07 -35.50 -3.24
CA ASP A 31 18.92 -36.58 -3.73
C ASP A 31 18.22 -37.53 -4.72
N GLN A 32 16.89 -37.65 -4.65
CA GLN A 32 16.11 -38.46 -5.59
C GLN A 32 15.87 -37.71 -6.89
N VAL A 33 15.67 -36.38 -6.85
CA VAL A 33 15.61 -35.54 -8.03
C VAL A 33 16.97 -35.56 -8.75
N ASP A 34 18.09 -35.52 -8.02
CA ASP A 34 19.43 -35.61 -8.59
C ASP A 34 19.70 -36.98 -9.25
N ARG A 35 19.19 -38.08 -8.68
CA ARG A 35 19.37 -39.43 -9.24
C ARG A 35 18.57 -39.65 -10.54
N VAL A 36 17.37 -39.08 -10.63
CA VAL A 36 16.52 -39.18 -11.85
C VAL A 36 17.10 -38.34 -12.99
N MET A 37 17.81 -37.28 -12.68
CA MET A 37 18.33 -36.29 -13.63
C MET A 37 19.80 -36.47 -13.97
N GLY A 38 20.49 -37.42 -13.30
CA GLY A 38 21.77 -37.96 -13.72
C GLY A 38 22.98 -37.04 -13.69
N HIS A 39 23.05 -35.93 -12.97
CA HIS A 39 24.31 -35.21 -12.78
C HIS A 39 24.22 -34.05 -11.75
N ARG A 40 25.13 -34.10 -10.79
CA ARG A 40 25.58 -33.09 -9.81
C ARG A 40 24.63 -32.69 -8.68
N PRO A 41 25.12 -32.57 -7.44
CA PRO A 41 24.31 -32.24 -6.28
C PRO A 41 23.70 -30.84 -6.42
N PHE A 42 22.38 -30.78 -6.30
CA PHE A 42 21.57 -29.56 -6.40
C PHE A 42 21.77 -28.70 -5.14
N SER A 43 22.69 -27.74 -5.19
CA SER A 43 22.90 -26.82 -4.09
C SER A 43 21.73 -25.78 -4.02
N LEU A 44 21.42 -25.29 -2.82
CA LEU A 44 20.51 -24.18 -2.58
C LEU A 44 20.84 -22.92 -3.43
N GLN A 45 22.11 -22.77 -3.81
CA GLN A 45 22.61 -21.73 -4.73
C GLN A 45 22.07 -21.90 -6.15
N CYS A 46 21.88 -23.13 -6.62
CA CYS A 46 21.36 -23.42 -7.96
C CYS A 46 19.89 -22.99 -8.11
N THR A 47 19.07 -23.20 -7.07
CA THR A 47 17.65 -22.77 -7.07
C THR A 47 17.52 -21.25 -7.07
N ALA A 48 18.30 -20.55 -6.27
CA ALA A 48 18.30 -19.09 -6.21
C ALA A 48 18.70 -18.46 -7.57
N HIS A 49 19.75 -19.02 -8.21
CA HIS A 49 20.22 -18.57 -9.52
C HIS A 49 19.18 -18.82 -10.63
N ASN A 50 18.45 -19.94 -10.59
CA ASN A 50 17.40 -20.21 -11.57
C ASN A 50 16.19 -19.29 -11.43
N VAL A 51 15.77 -18.98 -10.20
CA VAL A 51 14.71 -18.00 -9.94
C VAL A 51 15.13 -16.62 -10.42
N GLU A 52 16.38 -16.23 -10.20
CA GLU A 52 16.92 -14.96 -10.66
C GLU A 52 16.90 -14.87 -12.21
N ARG A 53 17.38 -15.93 -12.89
CA ARG A 53 17.34 -16.00 -14.37
C ARG A 53 15.91 -15.95 -14.90
N ALA A 54 14.99 -16.69 -14.29
CA ALA A 54 13.57 -16.67 -14.67
C ALA A 54 12.96 -15.27 -14.51
N VAL A 55 13.22 -14.59 -13.39
CA VAL A 55 12.76 -13.21 -13.15
C VAL A 55 13.38 -12.24 -14.16
N THR A 56 14.69 -12.32 -14.39
CA THR A 56 15.38 -11.46 -15.38
C THR A 56 14.77 -11.62 -16.77
N ARG A 57 14.53 -12.85 -17.20
CA ARG A 57 13.86 -13.17 -18.47
C ARG A 57 12.44 -12.62 -18.51
N GLY A 58 11.66 -12.85 -17.45
CA GLY A 58 10.27 -12.37 -17.36
C GLY A 58 10.18 -10.85 -17.37
N VAL A 59 11.10 -10.15 -16.71
CA VAL A 59 11.17 -8.68 -16.73
C VAL A 59 11.51 -8.18 -18.16
N ALA A 60 12.44 -8.84 -18.83
CA ALA A 60 12.82 -8.47 -20.22
C ALA A 60 11.67 -8.67 -21.23
N ARG A 61 10.77 -9.64 -21.01
CA ARG A 61 9.61 -9.93 -21.86
C ARG A 61 8.34 -9.18 -21.47
N ARG A 62 8.35 -8.53 -20.30
CA ARG A 62 7.16 -7.90 -19.75
C ARG A 62 6.63 -6.81 -20.65
N SER A 63 5.36 -6.95 -21.10
CA SER A 63 4.65 -5.85 -21.70
C SER A 63 4.16 -4.86 -20.65
N LEU A 64 4.35 -3.58 -20.94
CA LEU A 64 3.79 -2.45 -20.18
C LEU A 64 2.74 -1.70 -21.01
N GLU A 65 2.28 -2.28 -22.10
CA GLU A 65 1.16 -1.75 -22.87
C GLU A 65 -0.10 -1.74 -22.02
N GLY A 66 -0.87 -0.66 -22.11
CA GLY A 66 -2.09 -0.49 -21.34
C GLY A 66 -1.87 -0.11 -19.86
N LEU A 67 -0.65 0.23 -19.44
CA LEU A 67 -0.39 0.73 -18.08
C LEU A 67 -0.98 2.13 -17.92
N ARG A 68 -2.22 2.19 -17.40
CA ARG A 68 -2.96 3.45 -17.16
C ARG A 68 -2.89 3.94 -15.73
N TYR A 69 -2.84 3.03 -14.76
CA TYR A 69 -2.87 3.36 -13.35
C TYR A 69 -1.70 2.71 -12.61
N ALA A 70 -0.83 3.55 -12.08
CA ALA A 70 0.29 3.11 -11.26
C ALA A 70 0.02 3.38 -9.78
N GLY A 71 0.71 2.65 -8.91
CA GLY A 71 0.73 2.88 -7.46
C GLY A 71 2.15 2.93 -6.95
N LEU A 72 2.45 3.90 -6.08
CA LEU A 72 3.73 4.03 -5.40
C LEU A 72 3.52 3.93 -3.89
N ASP A 73 4.18 2.97 -3.25
CA ASP A 73 4.04 2.71 -1.82
C ASP A 73 5.36 2.23 -1.22
N GLU A 74 5.45 2.23 0.11
CA GLU A 74 6.61 1.70 0.83
C GLU A 74 6.26 0.50 1.70
N LYS A 75 7.28 -0.37 1.91
CA LYS A 75 7.19 -1.49 2.85
C LYS A 75 8.44 -1.61 3.69
N SER A 76 8.27 -2.01 4.95
CA SER A 76 9.39 -2.31 5.84
C SER A 76 10.11 -3.56 5.35
N PHE A 77 11.41 -3.43 5.08
CA PHE A 77 12.31 -4.53 4.77
C PHE A 77 12.95 -5.13 6.02
N GLY A 78 13.44 -4.31 6.93
CA GLY A 78 14.10 -4.71 8.17
C GLY A 78 13.45 -4.13 9.42
N LYS A 79 14.14 -4.24 10.56
CA LYS A 79 13.77 -3.56 11.80
C LYS A 79 14.25 -2.11 11.75
N GLY A 80 13.49 -1.19 12.38
CA GLY A 80 13.81 0.24 12.38
C GLY A 80 13.26 0.96 11.14
N HIS A 81 14.07 1.80 10.49
CA HIS A 81 13.69 2.61 9.33
C HIS A 81 14.19 2.03 7.99
N ASP A 82 14.28 0.72 7.91
CA ASP A 82 14.71 0.01 6.70
C ASP A 82 13.47 -0.29 5.84
N TYR A 83 13.32 0.47 4.76
CA TYR A 83 12.18 0.41 3.85
C TYR A 83 12.59 0.03 2.43
N VAL A 84 11.63 -0.48 1.68
CA VAL A 84 11.69 -0.61 0.22
C VAL A 84 10.55 0.20 -0.38
N SER A 85 10.81 0.83 -1.52
CA SER A 85 9.79 1.48 -2.37
C SER A 85 9.33 0.50 -3.43
N VAL A 86 8.02 0.45 -3.67
CA VAL A 86 7.40 -0.50 -4.59
C VAL A 86 6.53 0.24 -5.60
N LEU A 87 6.72 -0.07 -6.87
CA LEU A 87 5.90 0.43 -7.97
C LEU A 87 4.94 -0.66 -8.43
N HIS A 88 3.66 -0.33 -8.49
CA HIS A 88 2.57 -1.24 -8.83
C HIS A 88 1.87 -0.83 -10.12
N ASP A 89 1.43 -1.81 -10.89
CA ASP A 89 0.34 -1.71 -11.85
C ASP A 89 -0.96 -2.06 -11.14
N LEU A 90 -1.84 -1.07 -10.96
CA LEU A 90 -3.05 -1.23 -10.15
C LEU A 90 -4.15 -2.03 -10.86
N GLU A 91 -4.29 -1.88 -12.20
CA GLU A 91 -5.24 -2.66 -13.01
C GLU A 91 -4.75 -4.09 -13.22
N GLY A 92 -3.48 -4.24 -13.61
CA GLY A 92 -2.83 -5.53 -13.78
C GLY A 92 -2.63 -6.29 -12.46
N ARG A 93 -2.79 -5.62 -11.32
CA ARG A 93 -2.55 -6.18 -9.97
C ARG A 93 -1.23 -6.91 -9.90
N ARG A 94 -0.16 -6.22 -10.27
CA ARG A 94 1.21 -6.75 -10.29
C ARG A 94 2.20 -5.71 -9.80
N VAL A 95 3.31 -6.21 -9.25
CA VAL A 95 4.47 -5.39 -8.91
C VAL A 95 5.31 -5.19 -10.17
N LEU A 96 5.62 -3.94 -10.47
CA LEU A 96 6.46 -3.59 -11.60
C LEU A 96 7.93 -3.55 -11.19
N GLU A 97 8.25 -2.91 -10.07
CA GLU A 97 9.62 -2.81 -9.60
C GLU A 97 9.68 -2.57 -8.08
N VAL A 98 10.80 -2.94 -7.47
CA VAL A 98 11.10 -2.73 -6.06
C VAL A 98 12.51 -2.21 -5.93
N VAL A 99 12.72 -1.17 -5.15
CA VAL A 99 14.04 -0.60 -4.86
C VAL A 99 14.23 -0.38 -3.36
N PRO A 100 15.47 -0.38 -2.87
CA PRO A 100 15.73 -0.08 -1.46
C PRO A 100 15.40 1.37 -1.15
N GLU A 101 15.21 1.65 0.13
CA GLU A 101 14.97 2.96 0.71
C GLU A 101 13.63 3.63 0.34
N ARG A 102 13.38 4.76 1.00
CA ARG A 102 12.20 5.61 0.83
C ARG A 102 12.64 7.04 0.55
N THR A 103 13.36 7.21 -0.54
CA THR A 103 13.93 8.49 -0.94
C THR A 103 13.38 8.95 -2.29
N ARG A 104 13.70 10.18 -2.69
CA ARG A 104 13.40 10.67 -4.03
C ARG A 104 14.18 9.91 -5.10
N GLU A 105 15.42 9.55 -4.80
CA GLU A 105 16.30 8.76 -5.66
C GLU A 105 15.72 7.36 -5.90
N ALA A 106 15.20 6.73 -4.84
CA ALA A 106 14.47 5.46 -4.94
C ALA A 106 13.25 5.59 -5.88
N ALA A 107 12.45 6.64 -5.72
CA ALA A 107 11.32 6.88 -6.60
C ALA A 107 11.74 7.13 -8.05
N ASN A 108 12.82 7.89 -8.29
CA ASN A 108 13.37 8.09 -9.63
C ASN A 108 13.81 6.78 -10.26
N THR A 109 14.46 5.90 -9.50
CA THR A 109 14.88 4.56 -9.96
C THR A 109 13.67 3.69 -10.33
N LEU A 110 12.59 3.74 -9.54
CA LEU A 110 11.34 3.04 -9.87
C LEU A 110 10.75 3.54 -11.20
N TRP A 111 10.70 4.84 -11.40
CA TRP A 111 10.18 5.44 -12.63
C TRP A 111 11.06 5.15 -13.85
N ALA A 112 12.37 5.05 -13.67
CA ALA A 112 13.30 4.67 -14.73
C ALA A 112 13.09 3.23 -15.25
N ALA A 113 12.45 2.36 -14.46
CA ALA A 113 12.09 1.01 -14.88
C ALA A 113 10.91 0.96 -15.87
N ILE A 114 10.21 2.08 -16.09
CA ILE A 114 9.14 2.23 -17.08
C ILE A 114 9.68 3.07 -18.25
N PRO A 115 9.66 2.58 -19.48
CA PRO A 115 10.06 3.36 -20.66
C PRO A 115 9.19 4.62 -20.80
N GLU A 116 9.77 5.67 -21.40
CA GLU A 116 9.13 6.98 -21.49
C GLU A 116 7.75 6.97 -22.18
N PRO A 117 7.53 6.25 -23.29
CA PRO A 117 6.21 6.21 -23.93
C PRO A 117 5.11 5.68 -22.98
N GLN A 118 5.43 4.64 -22.19
CA GLN A 118 4.49 4.06 -21.24
C GLN A 118 4.26 4.99 -20.04
N ARG A 119 5.28 5.73 -19.58
CA ARG A 119 5.10 6.74 -18.54
C ARG A 119 4.14 7.85 -18.98
N HIS A 120 4.22 8.29 -20.25
CA HIS A 120 3.31 9.27 -20.83
C HIS A 120 1.87 8.74 -21.01
N ALA A 121 1.68 7.44 -21.06
CA ALA A 121 0.35 6.82 -21.16
C ALA A 121 -0.35 6.66 -19.78
N ILE A 122 0.34 6.96 -18.68
CA ILE A 122 -0.26 6.84 -17.33
C ILE A 122 -1.25 7.98 -17.09
N ASP A 123 -2.50 7.61 -16.81
CA ASP A 123 -3.58 8.56 -16.51
C ASP A 123 -3.53 9.07 -15.07
N ALA A 124 -3.24 8.16 -14.11
CA ALA A 124 -3.19 8.53 -12.70
C ALA A 124 -2.25 7.61 -11.88
N VAL A 125 -1.73 8.17 -10.79
CA VAL A 125 -0.84 7.47 -9.85
C VAL A 125 -1.39 7.59 -8.44
N ALA A 126 -1.69 6.45 -7.82
CA ALA A 126 -2.09 6.40 -6.42
C ALA A 126 -0.85 6.36 -5.51
N MET A 127 -0.78 7.26 -4.54
CA MET A 127 0.31 7.30 -3.56
C MET A 127 -0.09 8.05 -2.29
N ASP A 128 0.74 7.90 -1.25
CA ASP A 128 0.58 8.72 -0.05
C ASP A 128 1.03 10.19 -0.30
N MET A 129 0.89 11.04 0.74
CA MET A 129 1.25 12.45 0.66
C MET A 129 2.76 12.70 0.91
N TRP A 130 3.61 11.71 0.62
CA TRP A 130 5.06 11.81 0.84
C TRP A 130 5.73 12.67 -0.24
N VAL A 131 6.29 13.81 0.17
CA VAL A 131 6.81 14.82 -0.76
C VAL A 131 7.82 14.28 -1.76
N PRO A 132 8.84 13.47 -1.38
CA PRO A 132 9.79 12.92 -2.34
C PRO A 132 9.16 12.11 -3.48
N TYR A 133 8.10 11.33 -3.19
CA TYR A 133 7.39 10.58 -4.23
C TYR A 133 6.58 11.50 -5.14
N LEU A 134 5.93 12.52 -4.57
CA LEU A 134 5.18 13.51 -5.34
C LEU A 134 6.08 14.25 -6.34
N GLU A 135 7.26 14.67 -5.90
CA GLU A 135 8.23 15.38 -6.74
C GLU A 135 8.76 14.48 -7.85
N ALA A 136 9.20 13.27 -7.54
CA ALA A 136 9.70 12.32 -8.52
C ALA A 136 8.63 11.98 -9.58
N THR A 137 7.39 11.76 -9.15
CA THR A 137 6.28 11.44 -10.05
C THR A 137 5.92 12.59 -10.97
N ARG A 138 5.92 13.83 -10.47
CA ARG A 138 5.66 15.03 -11.31
C ARG A 138 6.69 15.21 -12.41
N VAL A 139 7.92 14.79 -12.17
CA VAL A 139 8.98 14.83 -13.20
C VAL A 139 8.84 13.67 -14.17
N ALA A 140 8.57 12.45 -13.69
CA ALA A 140 8.57 11.25 -14.50
C ALA A 140 7.29 11.07 -15.33
N ALA A 141 6.14 11.50 -14.81
CA ALA A 141 4.83 11.40 -15.46
C ALA A 141 4.01 12.70 -15.21
N PRO A 142 4.41 13.83 -15.81
CA PRO A 142 3.82 15.15 -15.52
C PRO A 142 2.34 15.27 -15.87
N GLN A 143 1.85 14.47 -16.83
CA GLN A 143 0.44 14.43 -17.25
C GLN A 143 -0.43 13.63 -16.28
N ALA A 144 0.16 12.71 -15.50
CA ALA A 144 -0.59 11.81 -14.64
C ALA A 144 -1.19 12.55 -13.44
N LEU A 145 -2.46 12.31 -13.16
CA LEU A 145 -3.09 12.84 -11.96
C LEU A 145 -2.63 12.06 -10.73
N ILE A 146 -2.12 12.75 -9.73
CA ILE A 146 -1.78 12.13 -8.44
C ILE A 146 -3.07 11.98 -7.63
N VAL A 147 -3.37 10.76 -7.21
CA VAL A 147 -4.56 10.41 -6.41
C VAL A 147 -4.12 10.02 -5.01
N HIS A 148 -4.65 10.70 -4.00
CA HIS A 148 -4.40 10.36 -2.61
C HIS A 148 -5.49 9.45 -2.06
N ASP A 149 -5.07 8.46 -1.26
CA ASP A 149 -5.97 7.47 -0.67
C ASP A 149 -6.83 8.08 0.44
N LYS A 150 -8.08 7.63 0.51
CA LYS A 150 -9.03 8.00 1.58
C LYS A 150 -8.54 7.60 2.98
N PHE A 151 -7.76 6.50 3.10
CA PHE A 151 -7.23 6.06 4.39
C PHE A 151 -6.24 7.05 4.99
N LEU A 152 -5.47 7.76 4.17
CA LEU A 152 -4.54 8.79 4.64
C LEU A 152 -5.28 9.98 5.21
N CYS A 153 -6.37 10.41 4.56
CA CYS A 153 -7.24 11.47 5.07
C CYS A 153 -7.89 11.06 6.39
N ALA A 154 -8.41 9.84 6.45
CA ALA A 154 -8.98 9.28 7.68
C ALA A 154 -7.94 9.18 8.80
N LYS A 155 -6.70 8.78 8.50
CA LYS A 155 -5.58 8.73 9.45
C LYS A 155 -5.25 10.11 10.02
N GLU A 156 -5.14 11.14 9.17
CA GLU A 156 -4.86 12.51 9.63
C GLU A 156 -6.00 13.07 10.49
N LEU A 157 -7.25 12.87 10.08
CA LEU A 157 -8.41 13.30 10.86
C LEU A 157 -8.54 12.52 12.18
N ASN A 158 -8.33 11.20 12.19
CA ASN A 158 -8.32 10.40 13.41
C ASN A 158 -7.24 10.86 14.38
N LYS A 159 -6.02 11.16 13.89
CA LYS A 159 -4.95 11.73 14.71
C LYS A 159 -5.35 13.05 15.34
N ALA A 160 -5.99 13.94 14.57
CA ALA A 160 -6.47 15.22 15.07
C ALA A 160 -7.56 15.04 16.15
N VAL A 161 -8.52 14.16 15.93
CA VAL A 161 -9.58 13.83 16.92
C VAL A 161 -8.97 13.24 18.20
N ASP A 162 -8.00 12.31 18.11
CA ASP A 162 -7.35 11.73 19.30
C ASP A 162 -6.56 12.77 20.10
N LEU A 163 -5.96 13.75 19.44
CA LEU A 163 -5.27 14.86 20.13
C LEU A 163 -6.27 15.74 20.89
N VAL A 164 -7.43 16.08 20.30
CA VAL A 164 -8.50 16.81 21.01
C VAL A 164 -8.99 15.99 22.19
N ARG A 165 -9.32 14.70 21.97
CA ARG A 165 -9.78 13.79 23.02
C ARG A 165 -8.81 13.71 24.19
N ARG A 166 -7.50 13.53 23.93
CA ARG A 166 -6.47 13.42 24.97
C ARG A 166 -6.35 14.69 25.80
N ARG A 167 -6.50 15.85 25.17
CA ARG A 167 -6.46 17.13 25.87
C ARG A 167 -7.67 17.27 26.78
N GLU A 168 -8.87 17.05 26.25
CA GLU A 168 -10.12 17.16 27.00
C GLU A 168 -10.21 16.11 28.13
N HIS A 169 -9.76 14.87 27.88
CA HIS A 169 -9.70 13.83 28.88
C HIS A 169 -8.85 14.25 30.12
N ARG A 170 -7.70 14.90 29.89
CA ARG A 170 -6.88 15.41 30.97
C ARG A 170 -7.57 16.54 31.73
N GLU A 171 -8.27 17.43 31.02
CA GLU A 171 -9.03 18.53 31.63
C GLU A 171 -10.15 17.98 32.52
N LEU A 172 -10.92 17.01 32.04
CA LEU A 172 -12.00 16.34 32.78
C LEU A 172 -11.48 15.55 33.99
N GLN A 173 -10.41 14.80 33.84
CA GLN A 173 -9.77 14.07 34.94
C GLN A 173 -9.31 15.02 36.07
N ALA A 174 -8.79 16.19 35.74
CA ALA A 174 -8.42 17.19 36.74
C ALA A 174 -9.62 17.74 37.50
N GLN A 175 -10.83 17.58 36.98
CA GLN A 175 -12.12 17.94 37.60
C GLN A 175 -12.80 16.75 38.27
N GLY A 176 -12.15 15.58 38.31
CA GLY A 176 -12.72 14.35 38.86
C GLY A 176 -13.68 13.62 37.93
N GLU A 177 -13.79 14.02 36.65
CA GLU A 177 -14.70 13.39 35.69
C GLU A 177 -13.99 12.33 34.82
N GLU A 178 -14.61 11.14 34.73
CA GLU A 178 -14.08 10.01 33.95
C GLU A 178 -14.82 9.75 32.64
N THR A 179 -15.61 10.71 32.17
CA THR A 179 -16.48 10.58 30.98
C THR A 179 -15.75 10.03 29.74
N LEU A 180 -14.49 10.43 29.52
CA LEU A 180 -13.68 10.00 28.38
C LEU A 180 -12.77 8.81 28.67
N THR A 181 -12.80 8.22 29.85
CA THR A 181 -11.99 7.05 30.23
C THR A 181 -12.36 5.84 29.36
N LYS A 182 -11.35 5.20 28.73
CA LYS A 182 -11.51 4.02 27.83
C LYS A 182 -12.48 4.25 26.65
N THR A 183 -12.64 5.49 26.16
CA THR A 183 -13.54 5.82 25.04
C THR A 183 -12.82 6.01 23.71
N ARG A 184 -11.50 5.85 23.63
CA ARG A 184 -10.69 6.14 22.44
C ARG A 184 -11.31 5.61 21.14
N TYR A 185 -11.69 4.34 21.11
CA TYR A 185 -12.20 3.71 19.91
C TYR A 185 -13.63 4.10 19.53
N LEU A 186 -14.38 4.74 20.41
CA LEU A 186 -15.68 5.34 20.06
C LEU A 186 -15.50 6.54 19.11
N TRP A 187 -14.41 7.29 19.24
CA TRP A 187 -14.12 8.47 18.45
C TRP A 187 -13.35 8.19 17.16
N LEU A 188 -12.56 7.11 17.15
CA LEU A 188 -11.65 6.82 16.03
C LEU A 188 -12.18 5.77 15.07
N LYS A 189 -12.98 4.83 15.54
CA LYS A 189 -13.55 3.75 14.71
C LYS A 189 -14.77 4.29 13.94
N ASN A 190 -14.94 3.81 12.70
CA ASN A 190 -16.15 4.13 11.94
C ASN A 190 -17.39 3.63 12.68
N PRO A 191 -18.44 4.45 12.89
CA PRO A 191 -19.66 4.07 13.59
C PRO A 191 -20.36 2.83 13.03
N LEU A 192 -20.26 2.60 11.72
CA LEU A 192 -20.80 1.39 11.08
C LEU A 192 -20.18 0.08 11.61
N ASN A 193 -18.96 0.17 12.11
CA ASN A 193 -18.22 -0.96 12.65
C ASN A 193 -18.28 -1.05 14.18
N TRP A 194 -19.11 -0.27 14.85
CA TRP A 194 -19.29 -0.37 16.29
C TRP A 194 -20.05 -1.63 16.69
N THR A 195 -19.65 -2.22 17.81
CA THR A 195 -20.45 -3.24 18.50
C THR A 195 -21.65 -2.58 19.19
N ASP A 196 -22.68 -3.35 19.52
CA ASP A 196 -23.88 -2.81 20.21
C ASP A 196 -23.49 -2.15 21.53
N ARG A 197 -22.60 -2.76 22.32
CA ARG A 197 -22.05 -2.15 23.55
C ARG A 197 -21.34 -0.81 23.29
N GLN A 198 -20.68 -0.65 22.14
CA GLN A 198 -20.06 0.62 21.78
C GLN A 198 -21.11 1.67 21.41
N ARG A 199 -22.18 1.28 20.73
CA ARG A 199 -23.31 2.17 20.39
C ARG A 199 -24.02 2.67 21.65
N GLU A 200 -24.41 1.76 22.55
CA GLU A 200 -25.03 2.10 23.84
C GLU A 200 -24.16 3.06 24.65
N ARG A 201 -22.87 2.76 24.74
CA ARG A 201 -21.93 3.61 25.46
C ARG A 201 -21.79 5.00 24.84
N PHE A 202 -21.78 5.10 23.52
CA PHE A 202 -21.70 6.39 22.81
C PHE A 202 -22.98 7.21 23.03
N GLN A 203 -24.16 6.58 22.99
CA GLN A 203 -25.45 7.22 23.27
C GLN A 203 -25.54 7.76 24.71
N ALA A 204 -24.91 7.09 25.66
CA ALA A 204 -24.86 7.54 27.05
C ALA A 204 -23.95 8.77 27.27
N ILE A 205 -23.08 9.09 26.32
CA ILE A 205 -22.20 10.26 26.38
C ILE A 205 -22.94 11.49 25.83
N LYS A 206 -22.93 12.60 26.56
CA LYS A 206 -23.42 13.90 26.03
C LYS A 206 -22.43 14.49 25.06
N VAL A 207 -22.44 13.95 23.82
CA VAL A 207 -21.45 14.25 22.76
C VAL A 207 -21.36 15.75 22.45
N ASP A 208 -22.50 16.44 22.43
CA ASP A 208 -22.60 17.88 22.13
C ASP A 208 -21.94 18.78 23.16
N ALA A 209 -21.81 18.30 24.39
CA ALA A 209 -21.13 19.04 25.47
C ALA A 209 -19.61 18.91 25.41
N LEU A 210 -19.07 17.97 24.58
CA LEU A 210 -17.65 17.65 24.54
C LEU A 210 -16.95 18.30 23.34
N LYS A 211 -15.73 18.81 23.56
CA LYS A 211 -14.85 19.31 22.51
C LYS A 211 -14.52 18.21 21.50
N VAL A 212 -14.28 16.98 21.97
CA VAL A 212 -14.03 15.82 21.10
C VAL A 212 -15.27 15.45 20.27
N GLY A 213 -16.48 15.67 20.77
CA GLY A 213 -17.71 15.44 20.01
C GLY A 213 -17.77 16.30 18.76
N ARG A 214 -17.46 17.60 18.87
CA ARG A 214 -17.37 18.51 17.73
C ARG A 214 -16.25 18.10 16.75
N ALA A 215 -15.09 17.72 17.27
CA ALA A 215 -13.98 17.25 16.43
C ALA A 215 -14.34 15.96 15.67
N TRP A 216 -15.04 15.04 16.32
CA TRP A 216 -15.54 13.81 15.74
C TRP A 216 -16.59 14.07 14.65
N ALA A 217 -17.56 14.96 14.88
CA ALA A 217 -18.56 15.32 13.89
C ALA A 217 -17.91 15.88 12.60
N ILE A 218 -16.89 16.73 12.73
CA ILE A 218 -16.11 17.25 11.58
C ILE A 218 -15.42 16.12 10.83
N LYS A 219 -14.83 15.15 11.54
CA LYS A 219 -14.20 13.97 10.94
C LYS A 219 -15.21 13.10 10.21
N GLU A 220 -16.33 12.78 10.82
CA GLU A 220 -17.37 11.92 10.22
C GLU A 220 -17.96 12.57 8.97
N ALA A 221 -18.28 13.88 9.03
CA ALA A 221 -18.79 14.60 7.87
C ALA A 221 -17.85 14.57 6.65
N PHE A 222 -16.53 14.43 6.86
CA PHE A 222 -15.59 14.32 5.74
C PHE A 222 -15.77 13.02 4.94
N ALA A 223 -16.37 11.99 5.52
CA ALA A 223 -16.61 10.72 4.83
C ALA A 223 -17.47 10.91 3.58
N ASP A 224 -18.43 11.84 3.60
CA ASP A 224 -19.32 12.14 2.47
C ASP A 224 -18.56 12.67 1.23
N PHE A 225 -17.33 13.20 1.42
CA PHE A 225 -16.48 13.64 0.31
C PHE A 225 -16.25 12.53 -0.72
N TRP A 226 -16.16 11.30 -0.30
CA TRP A 226 -15.82 10.15 -1.16
C TRP A 226 -17.01 9.66 -2.01
N ASP A 227 -18.22 10.09 -1.70
CA ASP A 227 -19.43 9.71 -2.43
C ASP A 227 -19.69 10.60 -3.66
N TYR A 228 -19.04 11.78 -3.72
CA TYR A 228 -19.17 12.68 -4.86
C TYR A 228 -18.55 12.09 -6.13
N ARG A 229 -19.30 12.15 -7.22
CA ARG A 229 -18.88 11.71 -8.56
C ARG A 229 -18.35 12.85 -9.42
N TYR A 230 -18.77 14.08 -9.14
CA TYR A 230 -18.38 15.26 -9.90
C TYR A 230 -17.40 16.10 -9.08
N THR A 231 -16.27 16.42 -9.71
CA THR A 231 -15.19 17.22 -9.09
C THR A 231 -15.67 18.56 -8.56
N THR A 232 -16.58 19.24 -9.31
CA THR A 232 -17.15 20.53 -8.88
C THR A 232 -17.99 20.41 -7.61
N SER A 233 -18.78 19.34 -7.48
CA SER A 233 -19.59 19.09 -6.28
C SER A 233 -18.73 18.72 -5.08
N ALA A 234 -17.70 17.89 -5.30
CA ALA A 234 -16.72 17.53 -4.27
C ALA A 234 -15.96 18.77 -3.79
N HIS A 235 -15.59 19.68 -4.71
CA HIS A 235 -14.91 20.93 -4.36
C HIS A 235 -15.80 21.83 -3.49
N LYS A 236 -17.07 22.04 -3.89
CA LYS A 236 -18.04 22.82 -3.11
C LYS A 236 -18.30 22.23 -1.72
N PHE A 237 -18.35 20.89 -1.63
CA PHE A 237 -18.43 20.21 -0.33
C PHE A 237 -17.18 20.49 0.50
N PHE A 238 -16.00 20.32 -0.09
CA PHE A 238 -14.73 20.55 0.59
C PHE A 238 -14.63 21.99 1.13
N ASP A 239 -15.02 23.00 0.38
CA ASP A 239 -14.97 24.40 0.83
C ASP A 239 -15.83 24.64 2.07
N ARG A 240 -17.07 24.11 2.08
CA ARG A 240 -17.98 24.20 3.24
C ARG A 240 -17.41 23.47 4.46
N TRP A 241 -16.93 22.24 4.24
CA TRP A 241 -16.29 21.43 5.27
C TRP A 241 -15.02 22.10 5.83
N TYR A 242 -14.20 22.65 4.93
CA TYR A 242 -12.96 23.34 5.31
C TYR A 242 -13.25 24.58 6.16
N PHE A 243 -14.24 25.36 5.78
CA PHE A 243 -14.70 26.50 6.58
C PHE A 243 -15.10 26.04 7.99
N TRP A 244 -15.95 25.02 8.10
CA TRP A 244 -16.35 24.48 9.39
C TRP A 244 -15.17 23.97 10.22
N ALA A 245 -14.28 23.21 9.63
CA ALA A 245 -13.10 22.66 10.29
C ALA A 245 -12.16 23.77 10.80
N THR A 246 -11.91 24.80 10.01
CA THR A 246 -11.00 25.91 10.37
C THR A 246 -11.59 26.86 11.42
N HIS A 247 -12.93 26.94 11.53
CA HIS A 247 -13.64 27.71 12.55
C HIS A 247 -14.04 26.87 13.77
N SER A 248 -13.55 25.64 13.90
CA SER A 248 -13.86 24.72 15.01
C SER A 248 -13.27 25.15 16.37
N ARG A 249 -12.27 26.04 16.38
CA ARG A 249 -11.46 26.39 17.56
C ARG A 249 -10.61 25.23 18.12
N HIS A 250 -10.45 24.15 17.34
CA HIS A 250 -9.61 23.00 17.70
C HIS A 250 -8.32 22.98 16.87
N PRO A 251 -7.16 23.44 17.42
CA PRO A 251 -5.92 23.52 16.63
C PRO A 251 -5.53 22.24 15.89
N PRO A 252 -5.70 21.02 16.46
CA PRO A 252 -5.40 19.78 15.74
C PRO A 252 -6.28 19.59 14.49
N ILE A 253 -7.58 19.92 14.56
CA ILE A 253 -8.52 19.83 13.44
C ILE A 253 -8.19 20.86 12.36
N ILE A 254 -7.86 22.09 12.77
CA ILE A 254 -7.44 23.17 11.87
C ILE A 254 -6.17 22.75 11.10
N ALA A 255 -5.19 22.17 11.79
CA ALA A 255 -3.96 21.68 11.17
C ALA A 255 -4.23 20.55 10.15
N ALA A 256 -5.07 19.57 10.51
CA ALA A 256 -5.47 18.50 9.61
C ALA A 256 -6.20 19.05 8.38
N ALA A 257 -7.17 19.96 8.55
CA ALA A 257 -7.89 20.60 7.44
C ALA A 257 -6.94 21.35 6.49
N LYS A 258 -5.97 22.10 7.02
CA LYS A 258 -4.95 22.77 6.22
C LYS A 258 -4.07 21.78 5.45
N THR A 259 -3.74 20.64 6.04
CA THR A 259 -3.01 19.55 5.35
C THR A 259 -3.84 19.01 4.20
N LEU A 260 -5.11 18.67 4.41
CA LEU A 260 -6.00 18.18 3.36
C LEU A 260 -6.17 19.22 2.24
N LYS A 261 -6.26 20.53 2.57
CA LYS A 261 -6.36 21.60 1.56
C LYS A 261 -5.13 21.66 0.66
N ARG A 262 -3.92 21.46 1.20
CA ARG A 262 -2.68 21.42 0.38
C ARG A 262 -2.68 20.27 -0.63
N HIS A 263 -3.37 19.17 -0.31
CA HIS A 263 -3.46 17.99 -1.15
C HIS A 263 -4.81 17.87 -1.89
N LEU A 264 -5.63 18.94 -1.88
CA LEU A 264 -6.96 18.94 -2.47
C LEU A 264 -7.00 18.50 -3.95
N PRO A 265 -6.04 18.90 -4.81
CA PRO A 265 -6.03 18.41 -6.20
C PRO A 265 -5.98 16.88 -6.29
N GLY A 266 -5.18 16.23 -5.44
CA GLY A 266 -5.08 14.75 -5.39
C GLY A 266 -6.33 14.09 -4.80
N LEU A 267 -7.04 14.75 -3.88
CA LEU A 267 -8.33 14.27 -3.37
C LEU A 267 -9.42 14.38 -4.44
N LEU A 268 -9.45 15.49 -5.17
CA LEU A 268 -10.40 15.69 -6.27
C LEU A 268 -10.13 14.74 -7.44
N ALA A 269 -8.88 14.37 -7.72
CA ALA A 269 -8.53 13.40 -8.75
C ALA A 269 -9.19 12.02 -8.50
N TYR A 270 -9.44 11.65 -7.24
CA TYR A 270 -10.19 10.45 -6.89
C TYR A 270 -11.61 10.44 -7.48
N THR A 271 -12.30 11.57 -7.55
CA THR A 271 -13.67 11.64 -8.12
C THR A 271 -13.70 11.24 -9.59
N LYS A 272 -12.61 11.47 -10.32
CA LYS A 272 -12.47 11.17 -11.76
C LYS A 272 -12.03 9.71 -11.99
N HIS A 273 -11.00 9.25 -11.29
CA HIS A 273 -10.36 7.96 -11.60
C HIS A 273 -10.82 6.81 -10.70
N ARG A 274 -11.34 7.10 -9.51
CA ARG A 274 -11.82 6.10 -8.53
C ARG A 274 -10.80 5.03 -8.18
N ILE A 275 -9.51 5.29 -8.45
CA ILE A 275 -8.44 4.40 -8.05
C ILE A 275 -8.16 4.57 -6.55
N THR A 276 -7.92 3.47 -5.89
CA THR A 276 -7.53 3.43 -4.48
C THR A 276 -6.22 2.65 -4.34
N ASN A 277 -5.54 2.85 -3.22
CA ASN A 277 -4.38 2.03 -2.88
C ASN A 277 -4.75 0.58 -2.49
N ALA A 278 -6.05 0.22 -2.48
CA ALA A 278 -6.50 -1.11 -2.07
C ALA A 278 -5.86 -2.25 -2.88
N ALA A 279 -5.67 -2.05 -4.20
CA ALA A 279 -4.95 -3.01 -5.03
C ALA A 279 -3.47 -3.13 -4.62
N ALA A 280 -2.81 -2.00 -4.35
CA ALA A 280 -1.45 -1.96 -3.83
C ALA A 280 -1.38 -2.56 -2.42
N GLU A 281 -2.34 -2.27 -1.54
CA GLU A 281 -2.42 -2.87 -0.19
C GLU A 281 -2.55 -4.40 -0.24
N GLY A 282 -3.38 -4.95 -1.16
CA GLY A 282 -3.50 -6.38 -1.37
C GLY A 282 -2.18 -7.02 -1.81
N MET A 283 -1.47 -6.41 -2.76
CA MET A 283 -0.14 -6.85 -3.18
C MET A 283 0.89 -6.70 -2.06
N ASN A 284 0.83 -5.63 -1.30
CA ASN A 284 1.67 -5.38 -0.15
C ASN A 284 1.46 -6.40 0.98
N ALA A 285 0.22 -6.87 1.17
CA ALA A 285 -0.07 -7.97 2.10
C ALA A 285 0.60 -9.28 1.63
N GLN A 286 0.59 -9.57 0.32
CA GLN A 286 1.32 -10.71 -0.25
C GLN A 286 2.83 -10.57 -0.05
N ILE A 287 3.40 -9.39 -0.28
CA ILE A 287 4.82 -9.09 -0.03
C ILE A 287 5.19 -9.35 1.43
N GLN A 288 4.36 -8.92 2.38
CA GLN A 288 4.59 -9.18 3.81
C GLN A 288 4.49 -10.67 4.15
N LEU A 289 3.54 -11.38 3.53
CA LEU A 289 3.42 -12.82 3.71
C LEU A 289 4.65 -13.57 3.17
N LEU A 290 5.17 -13.18 2.01
CA LEU A 290 6.42 -13.73 1.47
C LEU A 290 7.58 -13.54 2.45
N LYS A 291 7.72 -12.34 3.01
CA LYS A 291 8.72 -12.02 4.01
C LYS A 291 8.57 -12.87 5.28
N ALA A 292 7.34 -13.02 5.78
CA ALA A 292 7.05 -13.82 6.97
C ALA A 292 7.35 -15.30 6.76
N ASN A 293 6.93 -15.87 5.62
CA ASN A 293 7.17 -17.26 5.26
C ASN A 293 8.67 -17.59 5.11
N ALA A 294 9.44 -16.64 4.59
CA ALA A 294 10.89 -16.76 4.48
C ALA A 294 11.63 -16.49 5.81
N ARG A 295 10.92 -16.14 6.89
CA ARG A 295 11.51 -15.66 8.15
C ARG A 295 12.46 -14.47 7.97
N GLY A 296 12.17 -13.61 6.97
CA GLY A 296 13.00 -12.50 6.53
C GLY A 296 13.94 -12.87 5.38
N TYR A 297 14.53 -11.82 4.79
CA TYR A 297 15.53 -11.94 3.72
C TYR A 297 16.85 -11.34 4.20
N ARG A 298 17.96 -11.98 3.85
CA ARG A 298 19.30 -11.53 4.28
C ARG A 298 19.79 -10.31 3.50
N ASN A 299 19.38 -10.20 2.24
CA ASN A 299 19.73 -9.07 1.39
C ASN A 299 18.54 -8.63 0.52
N PHE A 300 18.59 -7.40 0.07
CA PHE A 300 17.57 -6.79 -0.74
C PHE A 300 17.39 -7.49 -2.10
N THR A 301 18.46 -7.89 -2.77
CA THR A 301 18.39 -8.53 -4.10
C THR A 301 17.52 -9.79 -4.07
N GLN A 302 17.69 -10.66 -3.08
CA GLN A 302 16.88 -11.86 -2.91
C GLN A 302 15.41 -11.51 -2.62
N TYR A 303 15.17 -10.45 -1.84
CA TYR A 303 13.82 -9.98 -1.54
C TYR A 303 13.13 -9.44 -2.80
N ARG A 304 13.80 -8.59 -3.58
CA ARG A 304 13.31 -8.07 -4.85
C ARG A 304 12.96 -9.21 -5.82
N ILE A 305 13.87 -10.18 -5.98
CA ILE A 305 13.66 -11.35 -6.86
C ILE A 305 12.41 -12.12 -6.40
N ALA A 306 12.26 -12.39 -5.11
CA ALA A 306 11.09 -13.11 -4.57
C ALA A 306 9.79 -12.33 -4.81
N ILE A 307 9.78 -11.02 -4.61
CA ILE A 307 8.61 -10.17 -4.88
C ILE A 307 8.24 -10.23 -6.36
N LEU A 308 9.18 -10.03 -7.27
CA LEU A 308 8.92 -10.04 -8.71
C LEU A 308 8.48 -11.42 -9.19
N PHE A 309 9.05 -12.50 -8.64
CA PHE A 309 8.66 -13.86 -8.96
C PHE A 309 7.20 -14.17 -8.60
N HIS A 310 6.74 -13.77 -7.41
CA HIS A 310 5.41 -14.11 -6.90
C HIS A 310 4.36 -13.05 -7.20
N CYS A 311 4.75 -11.78 -7.31
CA CYS A 311 3.84 -10.65 -7.44
C CYS A 311 3.99 -9.90 -8.78
N GLY A 312 4.99 -10.23 -9.60
CA GLY A 312 5.28 -9.54 -10.88
C GLY A 312 4.40 -9.98 -12.05
N LYS A 313 3.71 -11.13 -11.95
CA LYS A 313 2.97 -11.76 -13.06
C LYS A 313 3.81 -11.84 -14.34
N LEU A 314 5.04 -12.29 -14.20
CA LEU A 314 6.02 -12.37 -15.28
C LEU A 314 5.89 -13.68 -16.05
N ASP A 315 6.18 -13.64 -17.37
CA ASP A 315 6.46 -14.84 -18.16
C ASP A 315 7.84 -15.39 -17.80
N LEU A 316 7.85 -16.33 -16.87
CA LEU A 316 9.05 -16.90 -16.26
C LEU A 316 9.62 -18.08 -17.03
N TYR A 317 8.85 -18.64 -17.98
CA TYR A 317 9.20 -19.91 -18.63
C TYR A 317 10.28 -19.76 -19.68
N PRO A 318 11.13 -20.80 -19.91
CA PRO A 318 12.04 -20.83 -21.07
C PRO A 318 11.28 -20.71 -22.40
N ALA A 319 11.95 -20.20 -23.45
CA ALA A 319 11.35 -20.05 -24.77
C ALA A 319 10.92 -21.42 -25.33
N GLY A 320 9.71 -21.49 -25.90
CA GLY A 320 9.22 -22.70 -26.60
C GLY A 320 8.09 -23.47 -25.91
N ARG A 321 7.54 -22.99 -24.77
CA ARG A 321 6.31 -23.56 -24.22
C ARG A 321 5.13 -22.59 -24.33
N PRO A 322 3.95 -23.06 -24.79
CA PRO A 322 2.73 -22.28 -24.68
C PRO A 322 2.40 -22.07 -23.21
N SER A 323 1.98 -20.85 -22.86
CA SER A 323 1.49 -20.42 -21.57
C SER A 323 0.21 -21.16 -21.18
#